data_516330fdf423e50643794ab35aae0795
#
_entry.id   516330fdf423e50643794ab35aae0795
#
_cell.length_a   1.000
_cell.length_b   1.000
_cell.length_c   1.000
_cell.angle_alpha   90.00
_cell.angle_beta   90.00
_cell.angle_gamma   90.00
#
_symmetry.space_group_name_H-M   'P 1'
#
loop_
_entity.id
_entity.type
_entity.pdbx_description
1 polymer ?
#
loop_
_entity_poly.entity_id
_entity_poly.type
_entity_poly.pdbx_seq_one_letter_code
_entity_poly.pdbx_strand_id
1 'polypeptide(L)'
;MEASLNGWTTIKSANDPRLKTMKIPGTNRTVRLRRGVAPVFAAFLADWHKEMPERLKLDKGPVDSWVYREARTNTGFSNHASGTAVDLRYDVLKADGKPHMTKEEMAILDRILDRYKTADGHRILANGEWWNKEDGMHTELSQDWDRGAKRNTTLKDVKEVQKRLKINDNGVKQA
;
A
#
# COMPACT_ATOMS: atom_id res chain seq x y z
N MET A 1 -6.58 -21.80 7.67
CA MET A 1 -6.84 -20.37 7.88
C MET A 1 -6.70 -19.68 6.52
N GLU A 2 -7.67 -18.88 6.13
CA GLU A 2 -7.62 -18.17 4.86
C GLU A 2 -6.52 -17.12 4.85
N ALA A 3 -5.79 -17.03 3.75
CA ALA A 3 -4.75 -16.04 3.53
C ALA A 3 -4.96 -15.31 2.21
N SER A 4 -4.56 -14.05 2.16
CA SER A 4 -4.48 -13.27 0.94
C SER A 4 -3.24 -13.66 0.13
N LEU A 5 -3.15 -13.16 -1.11
CA LEU A 5 -2.09 -13.55 -2.05
C LEU A 5 -0.67 -13.30 -1.50
N ASN A 6 -0.48 -12.28 -0.67
CA ASN A 6 0.81 -11.97 -0.03
C ASN A 6 1.04 -12.72 1.29
N GLY A 7 0.22 -13.72 1.61
CA GLY A 7 0.42 -14.60 2.75
C GLY A 7 -0.15 -14.13 4.09
N TRP A 8 -0.80 -12.97 4.14
CA TRP A 8 -1.42 -12.47 5.36
C TRP A 8 -2.82 -13.06 5.57
N THR A 9 -3.19 -13.36 6.82
CA THR A 9 -4.52 -13.88 7.13
C THR A 9 -5.62 -12.88 6.77
N THR A 10 -6.72 -13.36 6.21
CA THR A 10 -7.86 -12.49 5.86
C THR A 10 -8.61 -12.01 7.09
N ILE A 11 -9.28 -10.87 6.95
CA ILE A 11 -10.14 -10.26 7.97
C ILE A 11 -11.53 -10.13 7.36
N LYS A 12 -12.51 -10.86 7.94
CA LYS A 12 -13.85 -10.98 7.36
C LYS A 12 -14.81 -9.88 7.80
N SER A 13 -14.63 -9.36 9.02
CA SER A 13 -15.58 -8.42 9.64
C SER A 13 -15.00 -7.03 9.75
N ALA A 14 -15.82 -6.03 9.43
CA ALA A 14 -15.49 -4.62 9.63
C ALA A 14 -15.25 -4.25 11.11
N ASN A 15 -15.77 -5.06 12.03
CA ASN A 15 -15.61 -4.84 13.47
C ASN A 15 -14.42 -5.60 14.07
N ASP A 16 -13.63 -6.27 13.24
CA ASP A 16 -12.47 -7.03 13.72
C ASP A 16 -11.44 -6.09 14.34
N PRO A 17 -10.96 -6.37 15.57
CA PRO A 17 -9.99 -5.51 16.26
C PRO A 17 -8.61 -5.46 15.56
N ARG A 18 -8.35 -6.37 14.63
CA ARG A 18 -7.13 -6.32 13.80
C ARG A 18 -7.14 -5.18 12.79
N LEU A 19 -8.29 -4.56 12.53
CA LEU A 19 -8.40 -3.38 11.66
C LEU A 19 -8.21 -2.10 12.46
N LYS A 20 -7.62 -1.11 11.82
CA LYS A 20 -7.48 0.26 12.34
C LYS A 20 -7.81 1.25 11.22
N THR A 21 -8.68 2.21 11.53
CA THR A 21 -8.92 3.37 10.65
C THR A 21 -7.94 4.47 11.04
N MET A 22 -7.22 5.01 10.06
CA MET A 22 -6.24 6.08 10.25
C MET A 22 -6.43 7.18 9.25
N LYS A 23 -6.24 8.43 9.72
CA LYS A 23 -6.11 9.57 8.83
C LYS A 23 -4.77 9.48 8.07
N ILE A 24 -4.78 9.80 6.79
CA ILE A 24 -3.54 9.99 6.02
C ILE A 24 -3.03 11.39 6.35
N PRO A 25 -1.82 11.52 6.97
CA PRO A 25 -1.29 12.83 7.35
C PRO A 25 -1.23 13.80 6.16
N GLY A 26 -1.65 15.05 6.39
CA GLY A 26 -1.69 16.08 5.36
C GLY A 26 -2.88 16.04 4.43
N THR A 27 -3.83 15.15 4.63
CA THR A 27 -5.02 14.98 3.77
C THR A 27 -6.30 14.96 4.61
N ASN A 28 -7.46 15.02 3.92
CA ASN A 28 -8.78 14.78 4.51
C ASN A 28 -9.26 13.34 4.31
N ARG A 29 -8.36 12.42 3.94
CA ARG A 29 -8.68 11.01 3.66
C ARG A 29 -8.30 10.11 4.82
N THR A 30 -9.03 9.00 4.96
CA THR A 30 -8.72 7.92 5.90
C THR A 30 -8.53 6.61 5.15
N VAL A 31 -7.80 5.70 5.78
CA VAL A 31 -7.67 4.31 5.34
C VAL A 31 -8.00 3.37 6.49
N ARG A 32 -8.54 2.22 6.16
CA ARG A 32 -8.77 1.14 7.11
C ARG A 32 -7.89 -0.03 6.72
N LEU A 33 -6.93 -0.33 7.56
CA LEU A 33 -5.91 -1.34 7.28
C LEU A 33 -5.65 -2.21 8.51
N ARG A 34 -4.92 -3.30 8.32
CA ARG A 34 -4.43 -4.10 9.44
C ARG A 34 -3.64 -3.22 10.40
N ARG A 35 -3.97 -3.30 11.69
CA ARG A 35 -3.45 -2.42 12.75
C ARG A 35 -1.93 -2.34 12.74
N GLY A 36 -1.24 -3.48 12.62
CA GLY A 36 0.23 -3.51 12.66
C GLY A 36 0.92 -2.88 11.45
N VAL A 37 0.22 -2.72 10.33
CA VAL A 37 0.80 -2.14 9.09
C VAL A 37 0.28 -0.74 8.79
N ALA A 38 -0.81 -0.34 9.40
CA ALA A 38 -1.48 0.93 9.13
C ALA A 38 -0.57 2.17 9.26
N PRO A 39 0.29 2.30 10.27
CA PRO A 39 1.19 3.46 10.38
C PRO A 39 2.15 3.61 9.21
N VAL A 40 2.73 2.53 8.73
CA VAL A 40 3.65 2.55 7.59
C VAL A 40 2.92 2.92 6.30
N PHE A 41 1.73 2.35 6.07
CA PHE A 41 0.91 2.75 4.94
C PHE A 41 0.52 4.22 4.99
N ALA A 42 0.12 4.72 6.16
CA ALA A 42 -0.25 6.14 6.31
C ALA A 42 0.92 7.07 5.99
N ALA A 43 2.14 6.73 6.42
CA ALA A 43 3.34 7.48 6.08
C ALA A 43 3.65 7.45 4.58
N PHE A 44 3.54 6.27 3.94
CA PHE A 44 3.69 6.13 2.50
C PHE A 44 2.67 6.98 1.74
N LEU A 45 1.41 6.95 2.16
CA LEU A 45 0.35 7.72 1.54
C LEU A 45 0.54 9.23 1.72
N ALA A 46 1.10 9.66 2.84
CA ALA A 46 1.48 11.05 3.07
C ALA A 46 2.61 11.48 2.11
N ASP A 47 3.61 10.62 1.89
CA ASP A 47 4.66 10.88 0.90
C ASP A 47 4.09 10.96 -0.51
N TRP A 48 3.21 10.03 -0.89
CA TRP A 48 2.49 10.08 -2.16
C TRP A 48 1.76 11.41 -2.34
N HIS A 49 0.95 11.78 -1.37
CA HIS A 49 0.16 13.02 -1.42
C HIS A 49 1.05 14.26 -1.57
N LYS A 50 2.18 14.28 -0.85
CA LYS A 50 3.11 15.41 -0.87
C LYS A 50 3.87 15.53 -2.19
N GLU A 51 4.34 14.41 -2.75
CA GLU A 51 5.32 14.41 -3.83
C GLU A 51 4.73 14.18 -5.22
N MET A 52 3.57 13.51 -5.32
CA MET A 52 2.92 13.31 -6.62
C MET A 52 2.35 14.63 -7.16
N PRO A 53 2.28 14.78 -8.50
CA PRO A 53 1.68 15.98 -9.09
C PRO A 53 0.19 16.11 -8.75
N GLU A 54 -0.34 17.31 -8.96
CA GLU A 54 -1.71 17.71 -8.56
C GLU A 54 -2.77 16.70 -9.00
N ARG A 55 -2.67 16.16 -10.21
CA ARG A 55 -3.65 15.20 -10.71
C ARG A 55 -3.73 13.89 -9.91
N LEU A 56 -2.68 13.55 -9.14
CA LEU A 56 -2.60 12.34 -8.32
C LEU A 56 -2.69 12.59 -6.82
N LYS A 57 -2.96 13.82 -6.39
CA LYS A 57 -3.17 14.13 -4.97
C LYS A 57 -4.35 13.34 -4.41
N LEU A 58 -4.21 12.82 -3.20
CA LEU A 58 -5.19 11.88 -2.65
C LEU A 58 -6.52 12.53 -2.25
N ASP A 59 -6.53 13.82 -1.94
CA ASP A 59 -7.75 14.56 -1.62
C ASP A 59 -8.56 14.98 -2.85
N LYS A 60 -8.05 14.73 -4.07
CA LYS A 60 -8.73 15.01 -5.33
C LYS A 60 -9.61 13.86 -5.84
N GLY A 61 -9.60 12.72 -5.20
CA GLY A 61 -10.38 11.57 -5.65
C GLY A 61 -10.39 10.42 -4.66
N PRO A 62 -10.83 9.22 -5.12
CA PRO A 62 -11.08 8.10 -4.22
C PRO A 62 -9.80 7.45 -3.69
N VAL A 63 -9.91 6.93 -2.46
CA VAL A 63 -8.92 6.09 -1.79
C VAL A 63 -9.66 4.95 -1.10
N ASP A 64 -9.39 3.71 -1.47
CA ASP A 64 -9.95 2.52 -0.86
C ASP A 64 -8.86 1.67 -0.19
N SER A 65 -9.24 0.86 0.77
CA SER A 65 -8.31 0.07 1.57
C SER A 65 -8.88 -1.32 1.85
N TRP A 66 -9.12 -1.69 3.10
CA TRP A 66 -9.64 -3.01 3.43
C TRP A 66 -11.02 -3.25 2.82
N VAL A 67 -11.15 -4.40 2.16
CA VAL A 67 -12.43 -5.00 1.74
C VAL A 67 -12.24 -6.52 1.67
N TYR A 68 -13.16 -7.26 2.27
CA TYR A 68 -13.14 -8.72 2.21
C TYR A 68 -13.71 -9.18 0.87
N ARG A 69 -12.84 -9.62 -0.03
CA ARG A 69 -13.24 -10.15 -1.36
C ARG A 69 -12.17 -11.05 -1.95
N GLU A 70 -12.57 -11.91 -2.87
CA GLU A 70 -11.66 -12.71 -3.68
C GLU A 70 -10.84 -11.83 -4.64
N ALA A 71 -9.69 -12.34 -5.05
CA ALA A 71 -8.88 -11.71 -6.09
C ALA A 71 -9.58 -11.82 -7.45
N ARG A 72 -9.53 -10.74 -8.25
CA ARG A 72 -10.23 -10.69 -9.55
C ARG A 72 -9.52 -11.50 -10.65
N THR A 73 -8.21 -11.62 -10.56
CA THR A 73 -7.37 -12.21 -11.62
C THR A 73 -6.68 -13.50 -11.22
N ASN A 74 -6.73 -13.87 -9.93
CA ASN A 74 -6.09 -15.06 -9.38
C ASN A 74 -7.07 -15.82 -8.49
N THR A 75 -6.81 -17.10 -8.25
CA THR A 75 -7.55 -17.84 -7.22
C THR A 75 -7.07 -17.42 -5.83
N GLY A 76 -8.01 -17.21 -4.92
CA GLY A 76 -7.72 -16.84 -3.53
C GLY A 76 -8.21 -15.42 -3.20
N PHE A 77 -7.78 -14.91 -2.07
CA PHE A 77 -8.22 -13.63 -1.56
C PHE A 77 -7.29 -12.48 -1.97
N SER A 78 -7.91 -11.37 -2.35
CA SER A 78 -7.20 -10.11 -2.58
C SER A 78 -6.41 -9.68 -1.33
N ASN A 79 -5.29 -8.98 -1.53
CA ASN A 79 -4.52 -8.39 -0.42
C ASN A 79 -5.30 -7.30 0.33
N HIS A 80 -6.35 -6.75 -0.27
CA HIS A 80 -7.32 -5.91 0.46
C HIS A 80 -8.03 -6.69 1.57
N ALA A 81 -8.30 -7.98 1.37
CA ALA A 81 -9.01 -8.81 2.37
C ALA A 81 -8.23 -9.02 3.66
N SER A 82 -6.92 -8.88 3.63
CA SER A 82 -6.06 -8.95 4.82
C SER A 82 -5.75 -7.58 5.43
N GLY A 83 -6.21 -6.50 4.82
CA GLY A 83 -5.90 -5.13 5.25
C GLY A 83 -4.46 -4.72 4.93
N THR A 84 -3.88 -5.25 3.83
CA THR A 84 -2.49 -5.02 3.44
C THR A 84 -2.34 -4.43 2.04
N ALA A 85 -3.39 -3.80 1.53
CA ALA A 85 -3.40 -3.13 0.23
C ALA A 85 -4.31 -1.91 0.23
N VAL A 86 -4.00 -0.96 -0.65
CA VAL A 86 -4.81 0.24 -0.91
C VAL A 86 -4.97 0.44 -2.40
N ASP A 87 -6.10 1.03 -2.80
CA ASP A 87 -6.35 1.50 -4.16
C ASP A 87 -6.48 3.02 -4.13
N LEU A 88 -5.64 3.70 -4.91
CA LEU A 88 -5.48 5.14 -4.90
C LEU A 88 -5.89 5.73 -6.23
N ARG A 89 -6.78 6.74 -6.20
CA ARG A 89 -7.11 7.53 -7.37
C ARG A 89 -7.49 6.69 -8.59
N TYR A 90 -8.33 5.67 -8.39
CA TYR A 90 -8.81 4.82 -9.47
C TYR A 90 -9.76 5.53 -10.45
N ASP A 91 -10.12 6.79 -10.18
CA ASP A 91 -10.76 7.69 -11.12
C ASP A 91 -9.82 8.07 -12.30
N VAL A 92 -8.51 8.14 -12.05
CA VAL A 92 -7.48 8.47 -13.06
C VAL A 92 -6.53 7.29 -13.32
N LEU A 93 -6.22 6.47 -12.33
CA LEU A 93 -5.39 5.27 -12.47
C LEU A 93 -6.28 4.04 -12.62
N LYS A 94 -6.99 3.94 -13.75
CA LYS A 94 -8.05 2.97 -13.99
C LYS A 94 -7.55 1.52 -13.98
N ALA A 95 -8.39 0.60 -13.47
CA ALA A 95 -8.10 -0.84 -13.44
C ALA A 95 -8.45 -1.51 -14.77
N ASP A 96 -7.80 -1.11 -15.85
CA ASP A 96 -8.04 -1.63 -17.20
C ASP A 96 -6.85 -2.41 -17.77
N GLY A 97 -5.83 -2.68 -16.95
CA GLY A 97 -4.65 -3.41 -17.38
C GLY A 97 -3.72 -2.63 -18.30
N LYS A 98 -3.82 -1.30 -18.30
CA LYS A 98 -3.01 -0.38 -19.11
C LYS A 98 -2.25 0.59 -18.21
N PRO A 99 -1.11 1.14 -18.68
CA PRO A 99 -0.38 2.15 -17.92
C PRO A 99 -1.15 3.47 -17.91
N HIS A 100 -1.20 4.10 -16.74
CA HIS A 100 -1.86 5.40 -16.53
C HIS A 100 -0.96 6.44 -15.88
N MET A 101 0.26 6.07 -15.48
CA MET A 101 1.25 7.02 -14.97
C MET A 101 2.21 7.47 -16.06
N THR A 102 2.62 8.72 -16.00
CA THR A 102 3.73 9.20 -16.82
C THR A 102 5.06 8.63 -16.32
N LYS A 103 6.11 8.70 -17.14
CA LYS A 103 7.46 8.28 -16.72
C LYS A 103 7.96 9.08 -15.51
N GLU A 104 7.63 10.36 -15.45
CA GLU A 104 7.98 11.24 -14.33
C GLU A 104 7.26 10.82 -13.04
N GLU A 105 5.98 10.49 -13.15
CA GLU A 105 5.19 10.00 -12.02
C GLU A 105 5.70 8.66 -11.52
N MET A 106 6.04 7.75 -12.43
CA MET A 106 6.66 6.46 -12.07
C MET A 106 8.00 6.67 -11.37
N ALA A 107 8.82 7.61 -11.82
CA ALA A 107 10.10 7.92 -11.18
C ALA A 107 9.91 8.46 -9.75
N ILE A 108 8.91 9.30 -9.53
CA ILE A 108 8.56 9.79 -8.20
C ILE A 108 8.14 8.62 -7.30
N LEU A 109 7.23 7.78 -7.80
CA LEU A 109 6.75 6.62 -7.04
C LEU A 109 7.88 5.64 -6.71
N ASP A 110 8.76 5.38 -7.65
CA ASP A 110 9.90 4.48 -7.44
C ASP A 110 10.82 4.99 -6.32
N ARG A 111 11.08 6.30 -6.27
CA ARG A 111 11.84 6.91 -5.16
C ARG A 111 11.11 6.79 -3.81
N ILE A 112 9.79 6.99 -3.81
CA ILE A 112 8.99 6.84 -2.58
C ILE A 112 9.05 5.40 -2.10
N LEU A 113 8.79 4.42 -2.97
CA LEU A 113 8.82 3.00 -2.62
C LEU A 113 10.19 2.57 -2.09
N ASP A 114 11.26 3.12 -2.65
CA ASP A 114 12.64 2.79 -2.24
C ASP A 114 12.98 3.25 -0.82
N ARG A 115 12.24 4.16 -0.24
CA ARG A 115 12.40 4.56 1.18
C ARG A 115 11.92 3.49 2.14
N TYR A 116 10.90 2.73 1.72
CA TYR A 116 10.22 1.73 2.57
C TYR A 116 10.87 0.36 2.37
N LYS A 117 12.13 0.25 2.77
CA LYS A 117 12.91 -0.98 2.67
C LYS A 117 13.60 -1.32 3.97
N THR A 118 13.79 -2.61 4.19
CA THR A 118 14.56 -3.14 5.29
C THR A 118 16.07 -2.91 5.10
N ALA A 119 16.86 -3.12 6.14
CA ALA A 119 18.32 -2.94 6.08
C ALA A 119 18.98 -3.80 5.00
N ASP A 120 18.42 -5.00 4.71
CA ASP A 120 18.92 -5.88 3.65
C ASP A 120 18.43 -5.49 2.24
N GLY A 121 17.70 -4.38 2.11
CA GLY A 121 17.26 -3.84 0.83
C GLY A 121 15.94 -4.39 0.30
N HIS A 122 15.18 -5.14 1.10
CA HIS A 122 13.85 -5.62 0.72
C HIS A 122 12.84 -4.47 0.77
N ARG A 123 12.23 -4.14 -0.37
CA ARG A 123 11.12 -3.19 -0.44
C ARG A 123 9.86 -3.85 0.10
N ILE A 124 9.26 -3.25 1.12
CA ILE A 124 8.07 -3.83 1.76
C ILE A 124 6.77 -3.46 1.05
N LEU A 125 6.79 -2.48 0.15
CA LEU A 125 5.63 -2.02 -0.61
C LEU A 125 5.89 -2.17 -2.11
N ALA A 126 4.86 -2.59 -2.85
CA ALA A 126 4.88 -2.71 -4.30
C ALA A 126 3.64 -2.06 -4.91
N ASN A 127 3.80 -1.49 -6.11
CA ASN A 127 2.71 -0.89 -6.86
C ASN A 127 2.52 -1.61 -8.19
N GLY A 128 1.27 -1.77 -8.60
CA GLY A 128 0.89 -2.52 -9.80
C GLY A 128 1.23 -1.85 -11.12
N GLU A 129 1.74 -0.62 -11.15
CA GLU A 129 2.18 0.02 -12.41
C GLU A 129 3.31 -0.75 -13.09
N TRP A 130 4.11 -1.52 -12.34
CA TRP A 130 5.18 -2.37 -12.88
C TRP A 130 4.75 -3.80 -13.19
N TRP A 131 3.47 -4.13 -13.07
CA TRP A 131 2.96 -5.47 -13.39
C TRP A 131 2.77 -5.64 -14.90
N ASN A 132 2.70 -6.89 -15.37
CA ASN A 132 2.44 -7.20 -16.78
C ASN A 132 1.08 -6.68 -17.26
N LYS A 133 0.09 -6.68 -16.37
CA LYS A 133 -1.16 -5.94 -16.52
C LYS A 133 -1.13 -4.83 -15.49
N GLU A 134 -0.85 -3.63 -15.94
CA GLU A 134 -0.61 -2.48 -15.08
C GLU A 134 -1.85 -2.17 -14.23
N ASP A 135 -1.60 -1.92 -12.96
CA ASP A 135 -2.62 -1.55 -11.97
C ASP A 135 -2.06 -0.48 -11.03
N GLY A 136 -1.88 0.72 -11.57
CA GLY A 136 -1.16 1.81 -10.89
C GLY A 136 -1.87 2.35 -9.66
N MET A 137 -3.17 2.15 -9.53
CA MET A 137 -3.90 2.52 -8.31
C MET A 137 -3.54 1.64 -7.12
N HIS A 138 -3.12 0.38 -7.36
CA HIS A 138 -2.93 -0.64 -6.33
C HIS A 138 -1.53 -0.59 -5.75
N THR A 139 -1.45 -0.44 -4.43
CA THR A 139 -0.21 -0.60 -3.65
C THR A 139 -0.46 -1.61 -2.53
N GLU A 140 0.46 -2.54 -2.35
CA GLU A 140 0.33 -3.62 -1.37
C GLU A 140 1.62 -3.90 -0.62
N LEU A 141 1.54 -4.61 0.51
CA LEU A 141 2.70 -5.27 1.07
C LEU A 141 3.22 -6.28 0.04
N SER A 142 4.49 -6.14 -0.32
CA SER A 142 5.07 -6.84 -1.46
C SER A 142 5.05 -8.36 -1.29
N GLN A 143 4.90 -9.04 -2.42
CA GLN A 143 5.12 -10.47 -2.60
C GLN A 143 6.55 -10.70 -3.10
N ASP A 144 7.04 -11.92 -2.98
CA ASP A 144 8.42 -12.29 -3.33
C ASP A 144 8.81 -11.98 -4.78
N TRP A 145 7.84 -11.95 -5.70
CA TRP A 145 8.03 -11.64 -7.13
C TRP A 145 7.91 -10.16 -7.47
N ASP A 146 7.50 -9.31 -6.54
CA ASP A 146 7.32 -7.87 -6.77
C ASP A 146 8.66 -7.15 -6.95
N ARG A 147 8.62 -6.03 -7.67
CA ARG A 147 9.80 -5.20 -7.92
C ARG A 147 10.46 -4.77 -6.61
N GLY A 148 11.74 -5.09 -6.46
CA GLY A 148 12.52 -4.73 -5.28
C GLY A 148 12.27 -5.59 -4.04
N ALA A 149 11.36 -6.56 -4.12
CA ALA A 149 11.12 -7.51 -3.04
C ALA A 149 12.14 -8.64 -3.07
N LYS A 150 12.50 -9.13 -1.89
CA LYS A 150 13.37 -10.31 -1.70
C LYS A 150 12.59 -11.50 -1.13
N ARG A 151 11.34 -11.25 -0.69
CA ARG A 151 10.45 -12.21 -0.03
C ARG A 151 9.06 -11.62 0.10
N ASN A 152 8.10 -12.44 0.53
CA ASN A 152 6.84 -11.91 1.01
C ASN A 152 7.09 -11.06 2.26
N THR A 153 6.53 -9.86 2.30
CA THR A 153 6.71 -8.94 3.43
C THR A 153 6.00 -9.46 4.68
N THR A 154 6.72 -9.54 5.78
CA THR A 154 6.21 -9.98 7.09
C THR A 154 5.96 -8.79 8.02
N LEU A 155 5.27 -9.03 9.14
CA LEU A 155 5.11 -8.01 10.19
C LEU A 155 6.46 -7.54 10.73
N LYS A 156 7.43 -8.44 10.87
CA LYS A 156 8.79 -8.10 11.29
C LYS A 156 9.43 -7.08 10.35
N ASP A 157 9.29 -7.29 9.03
CA ASP A 157 9.79 -6.36 8.02
C ASP A 157 9.14 -4.97 8.16
N VAL A 158 7.82 -4.94 8.33
CA VAL A 158 7.06 -3.69 8.50
C VAL A 158 7.53 -2.94 9.76
N LYS A 159 7.70 -3.64 10.87
CA LYS A 159 8.16 -3.04 12.13
C LYS A 159 9.59 -2.52 12.04
N GLU A 160 10.47 -3.22 11.31
CA GLU A 160 11.84 -2.74 11.05
C GLU A 160 11.81 -1.41 10.28
N VAL A 161 11.02 -1.32 9.21
CA VAL A 161 10.88 -0.10 8.41
C VAL A 161 10.26 1.03 9.23
N GLN A 162 9.22 0.73 10.00
CA GLN A 162 8.58 1.72 10.89
C GLN A 162 9.60 2.35 11.85
N LYS A 163 10.42 1.52 12.48
CA LYS A 163 11.47 1.98 13.41
C LYS A 163 12.54 2.79 12.69
N ARG A 164 13.03 2.28 11.56
CA ARG A 164 14.10 2.92 10.78
C ARG A 164 13.71 4.29 10.26
N LEU A 165 12.48 4.44 9.79
CA LEU A 165 11.94 5.71 9.31
C LEU A 165 11.33 6.59 10.41
N LYS A 166 11.40 6.15 11.66
CA LYS A 166 10.84 6.88 12.83
C LYS A 166 9.38 7.24 12.65
N ILE A 167 8.59 6.29 12.16
CA ILE A 167 7.15 6.48 11.95
C ILE A 167 6.43 6.18 13.26
N ASN A 168 5.68 7.15 13.79
CA ASN A 168 4.88 6.96 14.99
C ASN A 168 3.57 6.20 14.66
N ASP A 169 2.77 5.88 15.69
CA ASP A 169 1.54 5.11 15.53
C ASP A 169 0.44 5.83 14.75
N ASN A 170 0.60 7.12 14.47
CA ASN A 170 -0.29 7.91 13.63
C ASN A 170 0.22 8.06 12.19
N GLY A 171 1.29 7.36 11.82
CA GLY A 171 1.86 7.40 10.47
C GLY A 171 2.68 8.65 10.19
N VAL A 172 3.11 9.38 11.19
CA VAL A 172 3.92 10.60 11.05
C VAL A 172 5.39 10.27 11.29
N LYS A 173 6.25 10.68 10.36
CA LYS A 173 7.70 10.55 10.52
C LYS A 173 8.20 11.58 11.53
N GLN A 174 8.96 11.10 12.51
CA GLN A 174 9.58 11.95 13.53
C GLN A 174 10.93 12.48 13.04
N ALA A 175 11.27 13.68 13.48
CA ALA A 175 12.56 14.27 13.15
C ALA A 175 13.74 13.53 13.83
#